data_a3b6381c08df3a935b0a4e35af949016
#
_entry.id   a3b6381c08df3a935b0a4e35af949016
#
_cell.length_a   1.000
_cell.length_b   1.000
_cell.length_c   1.000
_cell.angle_alpha   90.00
_cell.angle_beta   90.00
_cell.angle_gamma   90.00
#
_symmetry.space_group_name_H-M   'P 1'
#
loop_
_entity.id
_entity.type
_entity.pdbx_description
1 polymer ?
#
loop_
_entity_poly.entity_id
_entity_poly.type
_entity_poly.pdbx_seq_one_letter_code
_entity_poly.pdbx_strand_id
1 'polypeptide(L)'
;MAFIHLDIRCLYTLLICTAFGSTLSSNAEIKVNPPQDFEIVDPGYLGYLYLQWQPPLSLDNFKECTVEYELKYRNIDSASWKTIITKNLHYKDGFDLNKGVEAKIHTILLGQCTNGSEVQSSWSEATYWISPQGNQETKIQDMDCVYYNWQYLLCSWKPGMGVHSDTNYNLFYWYEGLDHALQCDDYIKANRKNIGCTFPYLESSDYKDFYICVNGSSESQFIRPSYFIFQLQNIVKPLPPDYLSLTVKNSEEINLKWSIPKGPIPAKCFIYEIEFTEDDTTWVTTTVENEIYITRTSSGSHQLCFLVRSKVNIYCSDDGIWSEWSDEQCWKGDTWKETLIFSLTPFAFVSLLVLLIACLLSYKQKNLLKTIFHTEKEGFSNQEIHG
;
A
#
# COMPACT_ATOMS: atom_id res chain seq x y z
N MET A 1 -104.39 -5.95 1.41
CA MET A 1 -103.71 -5.74 2.67
C MET A 1 -102.99 -7.03 3.04
N ALA A 2 -101.65 -7.10 2.75
CA ALA A 2 -100.85 -8.24 3.13
C ALA A 2 -100.02 -7.84 4.34
N PHE A 3 -100.27 -8.46 5.49
CA PHE A 3 -99.50 -8.29 6.71
C PHE A 3 -98.22 -9.12 6.58
N ILE A 4 -97.03 -8.47 6.56
CA ILE A 4 -95.78 -9.16 6.67
C ILE A 4 -95.52 -9.40 8.16
N HIS A 5 -95.64 -10.67 8.61
CA HIS A 5 -95.17 -11.10 9.89
C HIS A 5 -93.64 -11.13 9.86
N LEU A 6 -92.99 -10.13 10.44
CA LEU A 6 -91.58 -10.13 10.70
C LEU A 6 -91.34 -11.08 11.93
N ASP A 7 -90.63 -12.17 11.66
CA ASP A 7 -90.36 -13.16 12.67
C ASP A 7 -89.28 -12.65 13.68
N ILE A 8 -89.73 -12.46 14.93
CA ILE A 8 -88.92 -11.91 16.03
C ILE A 8 -87.64 -12.75 16.25
N ARG A 9 -87.57 -13.97 15.79
CA ARG A 9 -86.39 -14.82 15.85
C ARG A 9 -85.25 -14.35 14.98
N CYS A 10 -85.54 -13.70 13.83
CA CYS A 10 -84.49 -13.13 12.96
C CYS A 10 -83.81 -11.84 13.53
N LEU A 11 -84.58 -11.06 14.35
CA LEU A 11 -84.01 -9.87 15.04
C LEU A 11 -83.08 -10.27 16.18
N TYR A 12 -83.35 -11.40 16.87
CA TYR A 12 -82.48 -11.88 17.95
C TYR A 12 -81.16 -12.47 17.41
N THR A 13 -81.17 -13.15 16.26
CA THR A 13 -79.97 -13.68 15.66
C THR A 13 -79.09 -12.59 15.06
N LEU A 14 -79.65 -11.51 14.53
CA LEU A 14 -78.93 -10.34 14.07
C LEU A 14 -78.30 -9.54 15.24
N LEU A 15 -78.97 -9.40 16.39
CA LEU A 15 -78.43 -8.75 17.54
C LEU A 15 -77.33 -9.56 18.24
N ILE A 16 -77.35 -10.90 18.20
CA ILE A 16 -76.29 -11.73 18.74
C ILE A 16 -75.06 -11.73 17.81
N CYS A 17 -75.23 -11.68 16.48
CA CYS A 17 -74.14 -11.57 15.55
C CYS A 17 -73.41 -10.21 15.60
N THR A 18 -74.07 -9.11 16.00
CA THR A 18 -73.44 -7.82 16.18
C THR A 18 -72.75 -7.65 17.55
N ALA A 19 -73.09 -8.48 18.53
CA ALA A 19 -72.45 -8.44 19.87
C ALA A 19 -71.15 -9.28 19.94
N PHE A 20 -70.90 -10.18 18.99
CA PHE A 20 -69.66 -10.99 18.92
C PHE A 20 -68.65 -10.49 17.88
N GLY A 21 -68.92 -9.37 17.20
CA GLY A 21 -68.09 -8.84 16.09
C GLY A 21 -67.12 -7.71 16.41
N SER A 22 -66.88 -7.38 17.66
CA SER A 22 -65.92 -6.35 18.05
C SER A 22 -65.06 -6.77 19.26
N THR A 23 -64.39 -7.91 19.15
CA THR A 23 -63.07 -7.93 19.79
C THR A 23 -62.16 -7.04 18.92
N LEU A 24 -62.18 -5.75 19.21
CA LEU A 24 -61.06 -4.89 18.89
C LEU A 24 -59.84 -5.51 19.57
N SER A 25 -59.12 -6.36 18.80
CA SER A 25 -57.75 -6.63 19.10
C SER A 25 -57.07 -5.29 19.03
N SER A 26 -56.97 -4.61 20.17
CA SER A 26 -55.99 -3.53 20.31
C SER A 26 -54.64 -4.22 20.12
N ASN A 27 -54.15 -4.23 18.88
CA ASN A 27 -52.74 -4.48 18.66
C ASN A 27 -52.04 -3.36 19.43
N ALA A 28 -51.74 -3.60 20.71
CA ALA A 28 -50.89 -2.72 21.47
C ALA A 28 -49.58 -2.63 20.67
N GLU A 29 -49.33 -1.49 20.08
CA GLU A 29 -48.12 -1.24 19.34
C GLU A 29 -46.95 -1.54 20.28
N ILE A 30 -46.15 -2.53 19.92
CA ILE A 30 -44.97 -2.90 20.72
C ILE A 30 -44.01 -1.76 20.64
N LYS A 31 -43.78 -1.07 21.75
CA LYS A 31 -42.86 0.05 21.84
C LYS A 31 -41.68 -0.30 22.72
N VAL A 32 -40.49 -0.22 22.18
CA VAL A 32 -39.21 -0.40 22.89
C VAL A 32 -38.55 0.93 23.14
N ASN A 33 -37.88 1.07 24.28
CA ASN A 33 -37.12 2.27 24.62
C ASN A 33 -35.70 2.20 24.01
N PRO A 34 -35.08 3.35 23.76
CA PRO A 34 -33.67 3.40 23.33
C PRO A 34 -32.75 2.90 24.46
N PRO A 35 -31.50 2.55 24.14
CA PRO A 35 -30.47 2.28 25.12
C PRO A 35 -30.29 3.46 26.09
N GLN A 36 -29.94 3.14 27.33
CA GLN A 36 -29.70 4.13 28.39
C GLN A 36 -28.21 4.42 28.52
N ASP A 37 -27.87 5.56 29.11
CA ASP A 37 -26.52 5.97 29.46
C ASP A 37 -25.55 5.81 28.29
N PHE A 38 -26.02 6.16 27.06
CA PHE A 38 -25.18 6.08 25.88
C PHE A 38 -24.17 7.23 25.89
N GLU A 39 -22.89 6.86 25.97
CA GLU A 39 -21.78 7.82 26.04
C GLU A 39 -20.58 7.38 25.21
N ILE A 40 -19.73 8.35 24.86
CA ILE A 40 -18.43 8.17 24.22
C ILE A 40 -17.36 8.49 25.25
N VAL A 41 -16.53 7.50 25.60
CA VAL A 41 -15.50 7.60 26.63
C VAL A 41 -14.13 7.58 26.00
N ASP A 42 -13.27 8.52 26.37
CA ASP A 42 -11.85 8.53 26.03
C ASP A 42 -11.04 7.95 27.20
N PRO A 43 -10.46 6.75 27.04
CA PRO A 43 -9.61 6.17 28.05
C PRO A 43 -8.18 6.76 28.06
N GLY A 44 -7.87 7.74 27.21
CA GLY A 44 -6.53 8.30 27.03
C GLY A 44 -5.69 7.57 25.97
N TYR A 45 -6.34 6.89 25.03
CA TYR A 45 -5.70 6.08 23.98
C TYR A 45 -5.57 6.84 22.65
N LEU A 46 -5.45 8.16 22.73
CA LEU A 46 -5.09 9.07 21.64
C LEU A 46 -6.02 9.01 20.41
N GLY A 47 -7.29 8.62 20.61
CA GLY A 47 -8.29 8.52 19.56
C GLY A 47 -8.96 7.15 19.46
N TYR A 48 -8.50 6.15 20.20
CA TYR A 48 -9.23 4.90 20.32
C TYR A 48 -10.28 5.04 21.42
N LEU A 49 -11.54 5.28 21.02
CA LEU A 49 -12.63 5.62 21.92
C LEU A 49 -13.55 4.42 22.18
N TYR A 50 -14.20 4.46 23.34
CA TYR A 50 -15.20 3.47 23.73
C TYR A 50 -16.60 4.11 23.64
N LEU A 51 -17.50 3.43 22.94
CA LEU A 51 -18.91 3.75 22.87
C LEU A 51 -19.62 2.72 23.75
N GLN A 52 -20.27 3.15 24.82
CA GLN A 52 -20.87 2.25 25.78
C GLN A 52 -22.30 2.67 26.15
N TRP A 53 -23.14 1.72 26.50
CA TRP A 53 -24.54 1.95 26.84
C TRP A 53 -25.06 0.88 27.77
N GLN A 54 -26.22 1.15 28.34
CA GLN A 54 -26.98 0.20 29.15
C GLN A 54 -28.22 -0.26 28.41
N PRO A 55 -28.74 -1.49 28.69
CA PRO A 55 -29.98 -1.96 28.13
C PRO A 55 -31.15 -1.04 28.51
N PRO A 56 -32.18 -0.88 27.64
CA PRO A 56 -33.38 -0.15 28.00
C PRO A 56 -34.14 -0.83 29.15
N LEU A 57 -34.70 -0.06 30.09
CA LEU A 57 -35.47 -0.57 31.24
C LEU A 57 -36.66 -1.41 30.84
N SER A 58 -37.20 -1.22 29.65
CA SER A 58 -38.38 -1.95 29.15
C SER A 58 -38.09 -3.39 28.72
N LEU A 59 -36.82 -3.84 28.69
CA LEU A 59 -36.44 -5.18 28.16
C LEU A 59 -37.00 -6.34 29.02
N ASP A 60 -37.24 -6.12 30.29
CA ASP A 60 -37.85 -7.15 31.16
C ASP A 60 -39.21 -7.68 30.64
N ASN A 61 -39.90 -6.86 29.83
CA ASN A 61 -41.16 -7.21 29.19
C ASN A 61 -41.00 -8.03 27.92
N PHE A 62 -39.78 -8.18 27.41
CA PHE A 62 -39.46 -8.77 26.10
C PHE A 62 -38.48 -9.94 26.17
N LYS A 63 -38.58 -10.77 27.21
CA LYS A 63 -37.66 -11.90 27.50
C LYS A 63 -37.54 -12.93 26.37
N GLU A 64 -38.57 -13.03 25.51
CA GLU A 64 -38.59 -13.96 24.38
C GLU A 64 -38.09 -13.31 23.06
N CYS A 65 -37.70 -12.03 23.12
CA CYS A 65 -37.16 -11.32 21.98
C CYS A 65 -35.63 -11.48 21.87
N THR A 66 -35.13 -11.50 20.65
CA THR A 66 -33.73 -11.19 20.38
C THR A 66 -33.57 -9.70 20.39
N VAL A 67 -32.64 -9.22 21.21
CA VAL A 67 -32.31 -7.80 21.34
C VAL A 67 -30.98 -7.54 20.62
N GLU A 68 -30.99 -6.60 19.70
CA GLU A 68 -29.80 -6.09 18.98
C GLU A 68 -29.79 -4.56 19.05
N TYR A 69 -28.61 -4.00 18.80
CA TYR A 69 -28.40 -2.56 18.76
C TYR A 69 -27.81 -2.17 17.42
N GLU A 70 -28.40 -1.23 16.72
CA GLU A 70 -27.79 -0.57 15.58
C GLU A 70 -27.11 0.69 16.06
N LEU A 71 -25.78 0.72 15.95
CA LEU A 71 -24.92 1.83 16.27
C LEU A 71 -24.44 2.48 14.97
N LYS A 72 -24.65 3.82 14.85
CA LYS A 72 -24.09 4.65 13.78
C LYS A 72 -23.16 5.68 14.39
N TYR A 73 -21.98 5.83 13.79
CA TYR A 73 -20.96 6.74 14.29
C TYR A 73 -20.10 7.31 13.16
N ARG A 74 -19.51 8.50 13.40
CA ARG A 74 -18.58 9.16 12.48
C ARG A 74 -17.80 10.28 13.17
N ASN A 75 -16.73 10.76 12.54
CA ASN A 75 -16.23 12.11 12.85
C ASN A 75 -17.21 13.16 12.30
N ILE A 76 -17.38 14.28 12.99
CA ILE A 76 -18.41 15.29 12.70
C ILE A 76 -18.35 15.80 11.25
N ASP A 77 -17.15 15.96 10.69
CA ASP A 77 -16.96 16.44 9.31
C ASP A 77 -17.00 15.32 8.25
N SER A 78 -17.25 14.08 8.63
CA SER A 78 -17.36 12.97 7.69
C SER A 78 -18.74 12.94 7.02
N ALA A 79 -18.78 12.78 5.69
CA ALA A 79 -20.04 12.68 4.95
C ALA A 79 -20.79 11.36 5.20
N SER A 80 -20.07 10.29 5.57
CA SER A 80 -20.62 8.93 5.70
C SER A 80 -20.66 8.45 7.14
N TRP A 81 -21.76 7.78 7.51
CA TRP A 81 -21.88 7.07 8.77
C TRP A 81 -21.34 5.64 8.62
N LYS A 82 -20.52 5.21 9.56
CA LYS A 82 -20.25 3.79 9.78
C LYS A 82 -21.42 3.21 10.56
N THR A 83 -21.85 1.99 10.22
CA THR A 83 -22.99 1.32 10.87
C THR A 83 -22.58 -0.09 11.27
N ILE A 84 -22.89 -0.46 12.50
CA ILE A 84 -22.75 -1.83 13.00
C ILE A 84 -24.04 -2.26 13.70
N ILE A 85 -24.31 -3.57 13.66
CA ILE A 85 -25.35 -4.22 14.46
C ILE A 85 -24.65 -5.16 15.45
N THR A 86 -24.98 -5.05 16.73
CA THR A 86 -24.33 -5.82 17.81
C THR A 86 -25.29 -6.20 18.91
N LYS A 87 -24.96 -7.26 19.64
CA LYS A 87 -25.61 -7.65 20.90
C LYS A 87 -24.84 -7.20 22.15
N ASN A 88 -23.62 -6.73 21.95
CA ASN A 88 -22.78 -6.21 23.02
C ASN A 88 -23.30 -4.85 23.50
N LEU A 89 -22.94 -4.48 24.72
CA LEU A 89 -23.27 -3.20 25.34
C LEU A 89 -22.13 -2.18 25.20
N HIS A 90 -21.15 -2.49 24.40
CA HIS A 90 -20.02 -1.60 24.09
C HIS A 90 -19.48 -1.89 22.70
N TYR A 91 -18.86 -0.88 22.15
CA TYR A 91 -18.10 -0.92 20.90
C TYR A 91 -16.91 0.02 21.01
N LYS A 92 -15.84 -0.26 20.27
CA LYS A 92 -14.64 0.55 20.29
C LYS A 92 -14.08 0.66 18.89
N ASP A 93 -13.61 1.84 18.52
CA ASP A 93 -13.03 2.15 17.20
C ASP A 93 -12.09 3.36 17.29
N GLY A 94 -11.31 3.56 16.22
CA GLY A 94 -10.42 4.69 16.06
C GLY A 94 -11.10 5.91 15.45
N PHE A 95 -10.80 7.09 16.02
CA PHE A 95 -11.34 8.37 15.61
C PHE A 95 -10.26 9.44 15.51
N ASP A 96 -10.36 10.29 14.50
CA ASP A 96 -9.52 11.49 14.40
C ASP A 96 -9.93 12.54 15.45
N LEU A 97 -9.17 12.63 16.53
CA LEU A 97 -9.42 13.60 17.61
C LEU A 97 -9.17 15.06 17.21
N ASN A 98 -8.61 15.35 16.03
CA ASN A 98 -8.62 16.72 15.52
C ASN A 98 -10.05 17.20 15.17
N LYS A 99 -10.98 16.27 15.07
CA LYS A 99 -12.39 16.45 14.77
C LYS A 99 -13.23 15.91 15.90
N GLY A 100 -14.43 16.42 16.07
CA GLY A 100 -15.40 15.85 17.00
C GLY A 100 -15.92 14.51 16.51
N VAL A 101 -16.49 13.75 17.44
CA VAL A 101 -17.12 12.46 17.18
C VAL A 101 -18.60 12.57 17.54
N GLU A 102 -19.47 12.06 16.69
CA GLU A 102 -20.89 11.89 16.97
C GLU A 102 -21.31 10.45 16.71
N ALA A 103 -22.17 9.98 17.56
CA ALA A 103 -22.72 8.63 17.46
C ALA A 103 -24.19 8.62 17.86
N LYS A 104 -24.95 7.67 17.30
CA LYS A 104 -26.33 7.41 17.66
C LYS A 104 -26.62 5.93 17.66
N ILE A 105 -27.47 5.49 18.56
CA ILE A 105 -27.80 4.10 18.78
C ILE A 105 -29.28 3.92 19.00
N HIS A 106 -29.86 2.81 18.55
CA HIS A 106 -31.19 2.39 18.89
C HIS A 106 -31.28 0.90 19.17
N THR A 107 -32.33 0.49 19.89
CA THR A 107 -32.63 -0.91 20.17
C THR A 107 -33.46 -1.51 19.05
N ILE A 108 -33.15 -2.72 18.64
CA ILE A 108 -33.89 -3.53 17.69
C ILE A 108 -34.40 -4.80 18.42
N LEU A 109 -35.69 -5.03 18.36
CA LEU A 109 -36.33 -6.27 18.84
C LEU A 109 -36.74 -7.15 17.65
N LEU A 110 -36.37 -8.43 17.72
CA LEU A 110 -36.64 -9.41 16.70
C LEU A 110 -37.23 -10.68 17.34
N GLY A 111 -38.11 -11.40 16.63
CA GLY A 111 -38.58 -12.73 17.02
C GLY A 111 -40.08 -12.85 17.13
N GLN A 112 -40.53 -13.91 17.81
CA GLN A 112 -41.95 -14.20 17.96
C GLN A 112 -42.68 -13.16 18.81
N CYS A 113 -42.01 -12.55 19.76
CA CYS A 113 -42.52 -11.48 20.60
C CYS A 113 -43.00 -10.24 19.81
N THR A 114 -42.48 -10.05 18.60
CA THR A 114 -42.83 -8.97 17.67
C THR A 114 -43.67 -9.46 16.48
N ASN A 115 -44.26 -10.65 16.58
CA ASN A 115 -44.98 -11.31 15.47
C ASN A 115 -44.12 -11.48 14.21
N GLY A 116 -42.80 -11.65 14.36
CA GLY A 116 -41.85 -11.82 13.27
C GLY A 116 -41.48 -10.53 12.51
N SER A 117 -41.98 -9.37 12.95
CA SER A 117 -41.58 -8.08 12.42
C SER A 117 -40.45 -7.45 13.27
N GLU A 118 -39.65 -6.58 12.67
CA GLU A 118 -38.64 -5.80 13.38
C GLU A 118 -39.30 -4.60 14.06
N VAL A 119 -38.99 -4.38 15.35
CA VAL A 119 -39.44 -3.23 16.12
C VAL A 119 -38.23 -2.44 16.59
N GLN A 120 -38.18 -1.16 16.24
CA GLN A 120 -37.08 -0.24 16.55
C GLN A 120 -37.49 0.80 17.59
N SER A 121 -36.53 1.19 18.45
CA SER A 121 -36.68 2.34 19.33
C SER A 121 -36.40 3.66 18.62
N SER A 122 -36.63 4.77 19.30
CA SER A 122 -35.99 6.05 18.94
C SER A 122 -34.47 5.98 19.13
N TRP A 123 -33.77 6.93 18.53
CA TRP A 123 -32.33 7.07 18.68
C TRP A 123 -31.96 7.68 20.03
N SER A 124 -30.89 7.16 20.65
CA SER A 124 -30.10 7.81 21.69
C SER A 124 -28.83 8.36 21.03
N GLU A 125 -28.43 9.57 21.35
CA GLU A 125 -27.31 10.27 20.68
C GLU A 125 -26.26 10.69 21.71
N ALA A 126 -25.00 10.61 21.29
CA ALA A 126 -23.83 11.05 22.06
C ALA A 126 -22.84 11.78 21.15
N THR A 127 -22.14 12.75 21.72
CA THR A 127 -21.08 13.48 21.05
C THR A 127 -19.86 13.56 21.95
N TYR A 128 -18.68 13.51 21.34
CA TYR A 128 -17.40 13.69 22.02
C TYR A 128 -16.61 14.77 21.31
N TRP A 129 -16.16 15.75 22.07
CA TRP A 129 -15.39 16.86 21.54
C TRP A 129 -14.31 17.27 22.53
N ILE A 130 -13.05 17.16 22.09
CA ILE A 130 -11.96 17.81 22.82
C ILE A 130 -11.99 19.30 22.45
N SER A 131 -12.21 20.17 23.43
CA SER A 131 -12.02 21.60 23.23
C SER A 131 -10.52 21.90 23.12
N PRO A 132 -9.96 22.05 21.89
CA PRO A 132 -8.53 22.18 21.75
C PRO A 132 -8.11 23.57 22.21
N GLN A 133 -7.21 23.61 23.20
CA GLN A 133 -6.53 24.84 23.58
C GLN A 133 -5.40 25.14 22.58
N GLY A 134 -5.10 26.41 22.39
CA GLY A 134 -4.04 26.86 21.49
C GLY A 134 -4.50 27.22 20.08
N ASN A 135 -3.71 28.06 19.42
CA ASN A 135 -3.95 28.51 18.05
C ASN A 135 -3.70 27.38 17.06
N GLN A 136 -4.52 27.31 15.99
CA GLN A 136 -4.37 26.35 14.89
C GLN A 136 -2.98 26.40 14.25
N GLU A 137 -2.38 27.57 14.13
CA GLU A 137 -1.04 27.77 13.54
C GLU A 137 0.10 27.19 14.38
N THR A 138 -0.17 26.83 15.66
CA THR A 138 0.84 26.18 16.52
C THR A 138 0.93 24.68 16.35
N LYS A 139 -0.01 24.07 15.60
CA LYS A 139 0.07 22.64 15.23
C LYS A 139 1.33 22.35 14.44
N ILE A 140 1.88 21.16 14.64
CA ILE A 140 2.94 20.67 13.77
C ILE A 140 2.46 20.55 12.32
N GLN A 141 3.39 20.62 11.39
CA GLN A 141 3.17 20.47 9.96
C GLN A 141 3.97 19.30 9.41
N ASP A 142 3.54 18.79 8.26
CA ASP A 142 4.26 17.79 7.46
C ASP A 142 4.68 16.58 8.31
N MET A 143 3.73 16.02 9.08
CA MET A 143 3.94 14.76 9.79
C MET A 143 4.15 13.65 8.78
N ASP A 144 5.32 13.05 8.81
CA ASP A 144 5.72 11.94 7.96
C ASP A 144 6.24 10.78 8.81
N CYS A 145 5.70 9.58 8.59
CA CYS A 145 6.10 8.36 9.30
C CYS A 145 6.41 7.25 8.30
N VAL A 146 7.55 6.61 8.44
CA VAL A 146 7.99 5.48 7.62
C VAL A 146 8.41 4.32 8.49
N TYR A 147 7.82 3.13 8.26
CA TYR A 147 8.19 1.91 8.95
C TYR A 147 9.19 1.11 8.11
N TYR A 148 10.46 1.24 8.45
CA TYR A 148 11.56 0.66 7.69
C TYR A 148 11.67 -0.84 7.93
N ASN A 149 11.39 -1.61 6.90
CA ASN A 149 11.57 -3.06 6.85
C ASN A 149 11.00 -3.81 8.07
N TRP A 150 9.90 -3.33 8.66
CA TRP A 150 9.31 -3.88 9.89
C TRP A 150 10.27 -3.91 11.09
N GLN A 151 11.33 -3.11 11.09
CA GLN A 151 12.35 -3.11 12.12
C GLN A 151 12.27 -1.89 13.04
N TYR A 152 12.05 -0.72 12.48
CA TYR A 152 11.91 0.52 13.24
C TYR A 152 11.01 1.51 12.51
N LEU A 153 10.23 2.25 13.28
CA LEU A 153 9.40 3.33 12.78
C LEU A 153 10.12 4.66 13.00
N LEU A 154 10.18 5.49 11.97
CA LEU A 154 10.69 6.84 12.02
C LEU A 154 9.57 7.82 11.71
N CYS A 155 9.28 8.73 12.65
CA CYS A 155 8.35 9.82 12.42
C CYS A 155 9.07 11.17 12.49
N SER A 156 8.75 12.08 11.63
CA SER A 156 9.29 13.44 11.62
C SER A 156 8.20 14.48 11.37
N TRP A 157 8.43 15.71 11.81
CA TRP A 157 7.50 16.82 11.63
C TRP A 157 8.22 18.15 11.53
N LYS A 158 7.51 19.15 11.03
CA LYS A 158 7.93 20.55 11.09
C LYS A 158 7.17 21.28 12.19
N PRO A 159 7.81 22.21 12.92
CA PRO A 159 7.11 23.08 13.85
C PRO A 159 6.01 23.89 13.18
N GLY A 160 4.97 24.21 13.93
CA GLY A 160 3.93 25.13 13.49
C GLY A 160 4.49 26.53 13.15
N MET A 161 3.86 27.23 12.23
CA MET A 161 4.30 28.58 11.80
C MET A 161 4.12 29.63 12.88
N GLY A 162 3.11 29.48 13.75
CA GLY A 162 2.77 30.43 14.80
C GLY A 162 3.43 30.16 16.16
N VAL A 163 4.57 29.43 16.20
CA VAL A 163 5.21 29.06 17.46
C VAL A 163 6.34 29.99 17.87
N HIS A 164 6.46 30.22 19.16
CA HIS A 164 7.56 30.98 19.75
C HIS A 164 8.84 30.15 19.83
N SER A 165 9.97 30.83 20.01
CA SER A 165 11.29 30.20 20.05
C SER A 165 11.51 29.25 21.24
N ASP A 166 10.72 29.37 22.30
CA ASP A 166 10.75 28.52 23.49
C ASP A 166 9.98 27.20 23.32
N THR A 167 9.17 27.08 22.24
CA THR A 167 8.33 25.91 22.01
C THR A 167 9.14 24.66 21.76
N ASN A 168 8.80 23.57 22.44
CA ASN A 168 9.28 22.23 22.17
C ASN A 168 8.08 21.28 22.03
N TYR A 169 8.21 20.24 21.20
CA TYR A 169 7.17 19.26 20.97
C TYR A 169 7.55 17.91 21.58
N ASN A 170 6.52 17.22 22.12
CA ASN A 170 6.61 15.86 22.62
C ASN A 170 5.61 15.00 21.88
N LEU A 171 6.04 13.79 21.52
CA LEU A 171 5.23 12.80 20.84
C LEU A 171 4.81 11.73 21.83
N PHE A 172 3.52 11.40 21.83
CA PHE A 172 2.90 10.30 22.56
C PHE A 172 2.30 9.34 21.56
N TYR A 173 2.33 8.04 21.85
CA TYR A 173 1.79 7.01 20.99
C TYR A 173 1.08 5.90 21.75
N TRP A 174 0.14 5.26 21.08
CA TRP A 174 -0.58 4.12 21.61
C TRP A 174 -1.00 3.18 20.47
N TYR A 175 -1.07 1.90 20.75
CA TYR A 175 -1.69 0.87 19.90
C TYR A 175 -2.30 -0.21 20.79
N GLU A 176 -3.25 -1.00 20.27
CA GLU A 176 -3.94 -2.01 21.05
C GLU A 176 -2.98 -3.07 21.58
N GLY A 177 -2.90 -3.18 22.89
CA GLY A 177 -1.96 -4.04 23.63
C GLY A 177 -1.06 -3.25 24.60
N LEU A 178 -1.05 -1.92 24.50
CA LEU A 178 -0.44 -1.06 25.52
C LEU A 178 -1.48 -0.67 26.58
N ASP A 179 -1.09 -0.69 27.84
CA ASP A 179 -1.98 -0.32 28.97
C ASP A 179 -2.31 1.18 28.98
N HIS A 180 -1.41 2.02 28.47
CA HIS A 180 -1.54 3.49 28.40
C HIS A 180 -0.69 4.04 27.27
N ALA A 181 -0.94 5.30 26.90
CA ALA A 181 -0.13 6.00 25.92
C ALA A 181 1.30 6.22 26.46
N LEU A 182 2.28 5.90 25.64
CA LEU A 182 3.70 6.06 25.93
C LEU A 182 4.25 7.32 25.26
N GLN A 183 5.28 7.92 25.87
CA GLN A 183 6.02 9.02 25.27
C GLN A 183 7.20 8.48 24.46
N CYS A 184 7.59 9.19 23.40
CA CYS A 184 8.80 8.91 22.65
C CYS A 184 10.05 9.02 23.55
N ASP A 185 10.91 8.01 23.48
CA ASP A 185 12.17 7.97 24.24
C ASP A 185 13.37 8.46 23.40
N ASP A 186 13.35 8.22 22.09
CA ASP A 186 14.45 8.56 21.18
C ASP A 186 14.05 9.67 20.19
N TYR A 187 14.24 10.92 20.64
CA TYR A 187 13.90 12.09 19.83
C TYR A 187 14.99 12.48 18.85
N ILE A 188 14.59 12.70 17.59
CA ILE A 188 15.42 13.40 16.60
C ILE A 188 15.35 14.90 16.91
N LYS A 189 16.52 15.53 17.02
CA LYS A 189 16.61 16.94 17.42
C LYS A 189 17.32 17.79 16.37
N ALA A 190 16.74 18.97 16.11
CA ALA A 190 17.38 20.05 15.38
C ALA A 190 17.37 21.31 16.25
N ASN A 191 18.52 21.96 16.40
CA ASN A 191 18.68 23.17 17.25
C ASN A 191 18.10 22.99 18.67
N ARG A 192 18.34 21.82 19.28
CA ARG A 192 17.85 21.41 20.61
C ARG A 192 16.33 21.22 20.71
N LYS A 193 15.60 21.21 19.60
CA LYS A 193 14.15 21.00 19.54
C LYS A 193 13.83 19.63 18.94
N ASN A 194 12.80 18.99 19.48
CA ASN A 194 12.31 17.72 18.96
C ASN A 194 11.60 17.94 17.61
N ILE A 195 12.08 17.28 16.58
CA ILE A 195 11.52 17.34 15.22
C ILE A 195 11.16 15.95 14.68
N GLY A 196 11.34 14.92 15.46
CA GLY A 196 11.03 13.54 15.09
C GLY A 196 11.22 12.59 16.26
N CYS A 197 10.82 11.36 16.03
CA CYS A 197 10.92 10.25 16.96
C CYS A 197 11.30 8.98 16.21
N THR A 198 12.28 8.24 16.77
CA THR A 198 12.60 6.89 16.34
C THR A 198 12.00 5.89 17.32
N PHE A 199 11.22 4.96 16.80
CA PHE A 199 10.67 3.86 17.59
C PHE A 199 11.44 2.59 17.26
N PRO A 200 11.90 1.84 18.29
CA PRO A 200 12.44 0.52 18.05
C PRO A 200 11.36 -0.43 17.52
N TYR A 201 11.71 -1.68 17.31
CA TYR A 201 10.73 -2.69 16.92
C TYR A 201 9.47 -2.64 17.81
N LEU A 202 8.32 -2.47 17.17
CA LEU A 202 7.02 -2.36 17.83
C LEU A 202 6.42 -3.75 17.99
N GLU A 203 6.68 -4.38 19.11
CA GLU A 203 6.20 -5.75 19.40
C GLU A 203 4.68 -5.81 19.35
N SER A 204 4.15 -6.82 18.66
CA SER A 204 2.70 -7.08 18.56
C SER A 204 1.86 -5.93 17.97
N SER A 205 2.47 -5.00 17.23
CA SER A 205 1.76 -3.90 16.55
C SER A 205 1.30 -4.23 15.12
N ASP A 206 1.66 -5.39 14.60
CA ASP A 206 1.34 -5.81 13.23
C ASP A 206 -0.17 -5.76 12.98
N TYR A 207 -0.56 -5.09 11.87
CA TYR A 207 -1.96 -4.89 11.45
C TYR A 207 -2.86 -4.15 12.44
N LYS A 208 -2.28 -3.43 13.41
CA LYS A 208 -3.01 -2.55 14.32
C LYS A 208 -2.92 -1.11 13.89
N ASP A 209 -3.95 -0.34 14.24
CA ASP A 209 -3.89 1.10 14.14
C ASP A 209 -2.91 1.64 15.18
N PHE A 210 -2.05 2.55 14.74
CA PHE A 210 -1.05 3.22 15.53
C PHE A 210 -1.45 4.68 15.72
N TYR A 211 -1.75 5.05 16.96
CA TYR A 211 -2.25 6.36 17.33
C TYR A 211 -1.11 7.23 17.84
N ILE A 212 -1.01 8.44 17.31
CA ILE A 212 0.02 9.41 17.69
C ILE A 212 -0.64 10.73 18.08
N CYS A 213 -0.15 11.32 19.16
CA CYS A 213 -0.40 12.70 19.53
C CYS A 213 0.94 13.44 19.63
N VAL A 214 1.10 14.51 18.87
CA VAL A 214 2.21 15.44 19.05
C VAL A 214 1.67 16.69 19.72
N ASN A 215 2.11 16.91 20.97
CA ASN A 215 1.75 18.05 21.77
C ASN A 215 2.97 18.92 22.04
N GLY A 216 2.79 20.22 22.20
CA GLY A 216 3.85 21.17 22.45
C GLY A 216 3.76 21.79 23.84
N SER A 217 4.90 22.22 24.34
CA SER A 217 5.02 23.05 25.53
C SER A 217 5.74 24.35 25.21
N SER A 218 5.25 25.45 25.75
CA SER A 218 5.83 26.80 25.68
C SER A 218 5.43 27.54 26.93
N GLU A 219 6.32 28.40 27.44
CA GLU A 219 6.01 29.27 28.60
C GLU A 219 5.09 30.42 28.21
N SER A 220 5.06 30.78 26.94
CA SER A 220 4.41 31.99 26.43
C SER A 220 3.09 31.74 25.72
N GLN A 221 2.76 30.50 25.34
CA GLN A 221 1.53 30.19 24.59
C GLN A 221 1.07 28.74 24.76
N PHE A 222 -0.24 28.54 24.58
CA PHE A 222 -0.79 27.19 24.45
C PHE A 222 -0.55 26.64 23.06
N ILE A 223 0.00 25.44 22.99
CA ILE A 223 0.27 24.72 21.74
C ILE A 223 -0.89 23.75 21.47
N ARG A 224 -1.44 23.83 20.29
CA ARG A 224 -2.54 22.96 19.89
C ARG A 224 -2.04 21.57 19.55
N PRO A 225 -2.55 20.49 20.19
CA PRO A 225 -2.17 19.12 19.88
C PRO A 225 -2.53 18.73 18.45
N SER A 226 -1.76 17.78 17.89
CA SER A 226 -2.01 17.18 16.58
C SER A 226 -2.15 15.68 16.75
N TYR A 227 -3.24 15.10 16.27
CA TYR A 227 -3.52 13.67 16.37
C TYR A 227 -3.43 13.02 15.00
N PHE A 228 -2.89 11.80 14.95
CA PHE A 228 -2.71 11.01 13.73
C PHE A 228 -3.02 9.54 14.01
N ILE A 229 -3.54 8.87 13.00
CA ILE A 229 -3.76 7.42 13.01
C ILE A 229 -3.05 6.85 11.79
N PHE A 230 -2.14 5.90 12.01
CA PHE A 230 -1.43 5.20 10.95
C PHE A 230 -1.75 3.72 11.01
N GLN A 231 -1.96 3.12 9.86
CA GLN A 231 -1.90 1.68 9.71
C GLN A 231 -0.47 1.33 9.31
N LEU A 232 0.27 0.66 10.18
CA LEU A 232 1.72 0.45 9.99
C LEU A 232 2.03 -0.26 8.68
N GLN A 233 1.17 -1.19 8.23
CA GLN A 233 1.35 -1.86 6.94
C GLN A 233 1.32 -0.89 5.74
N ASN A 234 0.64 0.25 5.85
CA ASN A 234 0.51 1.23 4.76
C ASN A 234 1.72 2.18 4.65
N ILE A 235 2.54 2.22 5.68
CA ILE A 235 3.73 3.08 5.74
C ILE A 235 5.03 2.28 5.77
N VAL A 236 4.97 1.01 5.42
CA VAL A 236 6.17 0.16 5.31
C VAL A 236 6.96 0.51 4.07
N LYS A 237 8.25 0.79 4.27
CA LYS A 237 9.27 0.85 3.22
C LYS A 237 10.12 -0.41 3.31
N PRO A 238 9.92 -1.41 2.44
CA PRO A 238 10.70 -2.66 2.47
C PRO A 238 12.15 -2.42 2.07
N LEU A 239 13.02 -3.40 2.31
CA LEU A 239 14.34 -3.43 1.71
C LEU A 239 14.24 -3.62 0.18
N PRO A 240 15.21 -3.12 -0.59
CA PRO A 240 15.29 -3.44 -2.01
C PRO A 240 15.45 -4.95 -2.22
N PRO A 241 15.02 -5.47 -3.36
CA PRO A 241 15.30 -6.85 -3.74
C PRO A 241 16.80 -7.13 -3.79
N ASP A 242 17.17 -8.32 -3.31
CA ASP A 242 18.55 -8.81 -3.21
C ASP A 242 18.86 -9.82 -4.32
N TYR A 243 20.14 -10.16 -4.50
CA TYR A 243 20.60 -11.27 -5.37
C TYR A 243 20.06 -11.20 -6.80
N LEU A 244 20.12 -10.00 -7.41
CA LEU A 244 19.80 -9.87 -8.81
C LEU A 244 20.72 -10.75 -9.65
N SER A 245 20.14 -11.58 -10.48
CA SER A 245 20.88 -12.48 -11.37
C SER A 245 20.35 -12.40 -12.80
N LEU A 246 21.28 -12.37 -13.77
CA LEU A 246 20.98 -12.32 -15.19
C LEU A 246 21.36 -13.65 -15.82
N THR A 247 20.42 -14.25 -16.57
CA THR A 247 20.70 -15.43 -17.38
C THR A 247 20.27 -15.16 -18.81
N VAL A 248 21.16 -15.47 -19.75
CA VAL A 248 20.91 -15.27 -21.20
C VAL A 248 20.49 -16.58 -21.81
N LYS A 249 19.35 -16.57 -22.48
CA LYS A 249 18.81 -17.71 -23.22
C LYS A 249 18.77 -17.33 -24.71
N ASN A 250 19.39 -18.15 -25.55
CA ASN A 250 19.36 -17.97 -27.01
C ASN A 250 19.89 -16.66 -27.55
N SER A 251 20.92 -16.03 -26.93
CA SER A 251 21.58 -14.78 -27.32
C SER A 251 20.74 -13.51 -27.40
N GLU A 252 19.42 -13.60 -27.30
CA GLU A 252 18.51 -12.45 -27.44
C GLU A 252 17.56 -12.29 -26.26
N GLU A 253 17.38 -13.31 -25.43
CA GLU A 253 16.47 -13.29 -24.29
C GLU A 253 17.24 -13.22 -22.99
N ILE A 254 17.01 -12.18 -22.22
CA ILE A 254 17.58 -11.97 -20.88
C ILE A 254 16.51 -12.23 -19.85
N ASN A 255 16.79 -13.13 -18.92
CA ASN A 255 15.99 -13.39 -17.75
C ASN A 255 16.65 -12.73 -16.55
N LEU A 256 16.02 -11.69 -16.01
CA LEU A 256 16.35 -11.06 -14.74
C LEU A 256 15.57 -11.77 -13.63
N LYS A 257 16.26 -12.18 -12.59
CA LYS A 257 15.67 -12.80 -11.40
C LYS A 257 16.25 -12.18 -10.15
N TRP A 258 15.43 -12.02 -9.12
CA TRP A 258 15.84 -11.49 -7.82
C TRP A 258 15.22 -12.28 -6.66
N SER A 259 15.70 -12.03 -5.44
CA SER A 259 15.14 -12.61 -4.22
C SER A 259 14.05 -11.69 -3.65
N ILE A 260 13.06 -12.33 -3.03
CA ILE A 260 12.01 -11.61 -2.29
C ILE A 260 12.65 -10.83 -1.14
N PRO A 261 12.26 -9.56 -0.91
CA PRO A 261 12.71 -8.80 0.24
C PRO A 261 12.45 -9.54 1.54
N LYS A 262 13.42 -9.53 2.46
CA LYS A 262 13.26 -10.14 3.76
C LYS A 262 12.24 -9.36 4.59
N GLY A 263 11.26 -10.06 5.19
CA GLY A 263 10.23 -9.45 6.01
C GLY A 263 9.23 -10.47 6.53
N PRO A 264 8.27 -10.06 7.37
CA PRO A 264 7.28 -10.94 7.98
C PRO A 264 6.11 -11.28 7.05
N ILE A 265 6.02 -10.66 5.86
CA ILE A 265 4.91 -10.84 4.95
C ILE A 265 5.24 -11.83 3.82
N PRO A 266 4.23 -12.55 3.28
CA PRO A 266 4.44 -13.51 2.20
C PRO A 266 4.81 -12.84 0.87
N ALA A 267 5.47 -13.60 -0.01
CA ALA A 267 5.90 -13.17 -1.35
C ALA A 267 4.80 -12.47 -2.16
N LYS A 268 3.59 -13.02 -2.13
CA LYS A 268 2.43 -12.48 -2.85
C LYS A 268 2.01 -11.06 -2.45
N CYS A 269 2.54 -10.55 -1.33
CA CYS A 269 2.31 -9.18 -0.88
C CYS A 269 3.24 -8.16 -1.53
N PHE A 270 4.19 -8.58 -2.35
CA PHE A 270 5.09 -7.66 -3.04
C PHE A 270 4.69 -7.40 -4.49
N ILE A 271 5.02 -6.22 -4.94
CA ILE A 271 5.00 -5.79 -6.33
C ILE A 271 6.35 -5.15 -6.61
N TYR A 272 6.86 -5.32 -7.81
CA TYR A 272 8.19 -4.85 -8.19
C TYR A 272 8.11 -3.89 -9.36
N GLU A 273 8.97 -2.90 -9.34
CA GLU A 273 9.19 -2.01 -10.48
C GLU A 273 10.63 -2.20 -10.96
N ILE A 274 10.77 -2.33 -12.27
CA ILE A 274 12.03 -2.57 -12.95
C ILE A 274 12.36 -1.33 -13.79
N GLU A 275 13.55 -0.80 -13.60
CA GLU A 275 14.16 0.17 -14.48
C GLU A 275 15.31 -0.47 -15.23
N PHE A 276 15.43 -0.26 -16.53
CA PHE A 276 16.56 -0.72 -17.29
C PHE A 276 17.13 0.37 -18.20
N THR A 277 18.42 0.30 -18.42
CA THR A 277 19.19 1.20 -19.30
C THR A 277 19.81 0.37 -20.39
N GLU A 278 19.56 0.72 -21.65
CA GLU A 278 20.17 0.12 -22.84
C GLU A 278 21.04 1.16 -23.53
N ASP A 279 22.35 0.91 -23.61
CA ASP A 279 23.34 1.78 -24.29
C ASP A 279 23.12 3.27 -23.98
N ASP A 280 23.13 3.65 -22.69
CA ASP A 280 22.93 5.00 -22.16
C ASP A 280 21.51 5.60 -22.32
N THR A 281 20.53 4.83 -22.78
CA THR A 281 19.12 5.27 -22.84
C THR A 281 18.34 4.65 -21.67
N THR A 282 17.90 5.47 -20.73
CA THR A 282 17.12 5.01 -19.57
C THR A 282 15.65 4.87 -19.90
N TRP A 283 15.07 3.75 -19.52
CA TRP A 283 13.67 3.41 -19.71
C TRP A 283 13.05 3.05 -18.37
N VAL A 284 12.05 3.78 -17.95
CA VAL A 284 11.24 3.37 -16.80
C VAL A 284 10.23 2.33 -17.30
N THR A 285 10.13 1.20 -16.61
CA THR A 285 9.39 0.16 -17.19
C THR A 285 8.21 -0.33 -16.42
N THR A 286 8.18 -1.45 -15.98
CA THR A 286 6.97 -2.22 -15.80
C THR A 286 6.88 -2.70 -14.38
N THR A 287 5.67 -2.76 -13.90
CA THR A 287 5.36 -3.32 -12.59
C THR A 287 5.04 -4.80 -12.77
N VAL A 288 5.69 -5.66 -12.02
CA VAL A 288 5.47 -7.12 -12.05
C VAL A 288 5.24 -7.67 -10.65
N GLU A 289 4.45 -8.73 -10.56
CA GLU A 289 4.12 -9.41 -9.29
C GLU A 289 5.04 -10.62 -9.00
N ASN A 290 5.86 -11.02 -9.97
CA ASN A 290 6.74 -12.18 -9.88
C ASN A 290 8.20 -11.76 -9.76
N GLU A 291 9.05 -12.61 -9.20
CA GLU A 291 10.48 -12.40 -9.01
C GLU A 291 11.31 -12.70 -10.27
N ILE A 292 10.68 -12.70 -11.44
CA ILE A 292 11.31 -12.96 -12.74
C ILE A 292 10.73 -11.98 -13.75
N TYR A 293 11.63 -11.32 -14.46
CA TYR A 293 11.32 -10.50 -15.61
C TYR A 293 12.08 -10.98 -16.83
N ILE A 294 11.41 -11.09 -17.97
CA ILE A 294 11.99 -11.55 -19.23
C ILE A 294 11.90 -10.40 -20.22
N THR A 295 13.04 -10.02 -20.78
CA THR A 295 13.12 -9.02 -21.84
C THR A 295 13.96 -9.53 -23.00
N ARG A 296 13.90 -8.85 -24.14
CA ARG A 296 14.75 -9.10 -25.30
C ARG A 296 15.69 -7.95 -25.51
N THR A 297 16.92 -8.27 -25.85
CA THR A 297 17.87 -7.25 -26.29
C THR A 297 17.53 -6.79 -27.70
N SER A 298 17.74 -5.52 -27.99
CA SER A 298 17.74 -5.03 -29.36
C SER A 298 18.97 -5.56 -30.10
N SER A 299 18.80 -5.80 -31.39
CA SER A 299 19.91 -6.27 -32.24
C SER A 299 20.98 -5.20 -32.29
N GLY A 300 22.15 -5.47 -31.67
CA GLY A 300 23.28 -4.53 -31.60
C GLY A 300 23.52 -3.86 -30.26
N SER A 301 22.71 -4.13 -29.23
CA SER A 301 22.96 -3.59 -27.89
C SER A 301 24.25 -4.15 -27.30
N HIS A 302 25.08 -3.27 -26.76
CA HIS A 302 26.36 -3.62 -26.14
C HIS A 302 26.24 -3.84 -24.64
N GLN A 303 25.32 -3.13 -23.99
CA GLN A 303 25.11 -3.22 -22.54
C GLN A 303 23.63 -3.02 -22.19
N LEU A 304 23.14 -3.83 -21.26
CA LEU A 304 21.81 -3.68 -20.67
C LEU A 304 21.94 -3.82 -19.16
N CYS A 305 21.57 -2.77 -18.43
CA CYS A 305 21.65 -2.71 -16.96
C CYS A 305 20.26 -2.61 -16.37
N PHE A 306 20.05 -3.25 -15.22
CA PHE A 306 18.76 -3.34 -14.52
C PHE A 306 18.88 -2.88 -13.09
N LEU A 307 17.85 -2.20 -12.63
CA LEU A 307 17.55 -1.86 -11.25
C LEU A 307 16.15 -2.37 -10.91
N VAL A 308 15.95 -2.84 -9.70
CA VAL A 308 14.65 -3.34 -9.23
C VAL A 308 14.35 -2.73 -7.87
N ARG A 309 13.12 -2.27 -7.66
CA ARG A 309 12.62 -1.88 -6.36
C ARG A 309 11.31 -2.59 -6.04
N SER A 310 10.98 -2.66 -4.77
CA SER A 310 9.81 -3.37 -4.28
C SER A 310 8.89 -2.47 -3.47
N LYS A 311 7.63 -2.83 -3.41
CA LYS A 311 6.62 -2.19 -2.58
C LYS A 311 5.59 -3.22 -2.12
N VAL A 312 4.96 -3.00 -0.96
CA VAL A 312 3.82 -3.81 -0.53
C VAL A 312 2.63 -3.49 -1.45
N ASN A 313 1.98 -4.51 -1.99
CA ASN A 313 0.90 -4.36 -2.95
C ASN A 313 -0.46 -4.09 -2.28
N ILE A 314 -1.47 -3.79 -3.10
CA ILE A 314 -2.84 -3.42 -2.66
C ILE A 314 -3.60 -4.53 -1.91
N TYR A 315 -3.15 -5.77 -1.97
CA TYR A 315 -3.77 -6.88 -1.23
C TYR A 315 -3.32 -6.94 0.24
N CYS A 316 -2.19 -6.29 0.56
CA CYS A 316 -1.57 -6.33 1.87
C CYS A 316 -1.35 -4.93 2.49
N SER A 317 -1.60 -3.86 1.72
CA SER A 317 -1.45 -2.47 2.13
C SER A 317 -2.26 -1.57 1.19
N ASP A 318 -2.95 -0.57 1.72
CA ASP A 318 -3.73 0.36 0.89
C ASP A 318 -2.82 1.29 0.06
N ASP A 319 -1.65 1.67 0.60
CA ASP A 319 -0.72 2.59 -0.06
C ASP A 319 0.73 2.34 0.37
N GLY A 320 1.31 1.22 -0.05
CA GLY A 320 2.69 0.87 0.30
C GLY A 320 3.73 1.88 -0.26
N ILE A 321 4.88 1.99 0.41
CA ILE A 321 5.99 2.85 0.02
C ILE A 321 7.00 2.02 -0.79
N TRP A 322 7.52 2.59 -1.90
CA TRP A 322 8.60 1.96 -2.66
C TRP A 322 9.89 1.89 -1.86
N SER A 323 10.58 0.75 -1.93
CA SER A 323 11.95 0.61 -1.43
C SER A 323 12.92 1.54 -2.19
N GLU A 324 14.14 1.64 -1.70
CA GLU A 324 15.25 2.09 -2.55
C GLU A 324 15.44 1.12 -3.73
N TRP A 325 16.14 1.57 -4.75
CA TRP A 325 16.55 0.70 -5.85
C TRP A 325 17.61 -0.30 -5.37
N SER A 326 17.61 -1.48 -5.96
CA SER A 326 18.67 -2.50 -5.77
C SER A 326 20.01 -2.02 -6.32
N ASP A 327 21.06 -2.79 -6.03
CA ASP A 327 22.30 -2.66 -6.77
C ASP A 327 22.06 -2.97 -8.26
N GLU A 328 22.76 -2.21 -9.12
CA GLU A 328 22.66 -2.35 -10.57
C GLU A 328 23.28 -3.68 -11.01
N GLN A 329 22.58 -4.40 -11.91
CA GLN A 329 23.08 -5.59 -12.56
C GLN A 329 23.07 -5.40 -14.07
N CYS A 330 24.26 -5.57 -14.68
CA CYS A 330 24.45 -5.35 -16.10
C CYS A 330 24.78 -6.64 -16.84
N TRP A 331 24.13 -6.84 -17.99
CA TRP A 331 24.56 -7.75 -19.02
C TRP A 331 25.42 -6.97 -20.04
N LYS A 332 26.49 -7.59 -20.49
CA LYS A 332 27.33 -7.06 -21.58
C LYS A 332 27.31 -8.04 -22.74
N GLY A 333 26.95 -7.55 -23.91
CA GLY A 333 26.99 -8.31 -25.15
C GLY A 333 28.41 -8.78 -25.52
N ASP A 334 28.52 -9.87 -26.26
CA ASP A 334 29.79 -10.43 -26.73
C ASP A 334 30.45 -9.48 -27.76
N THR A 335 31.15 -8.46 -27.31
CA THR A 335 31.87 -7.50 -28.18
C THR A 335 33.11 -8.16 -28.84
N TRP A 336 33.54 -9.32 -28.36
CA TRP A 336 34.77 -9.93 -28.88
C TRP A 336 34.64 -10.58 -30.27
N LYS A 337 33.46 -10.88 -30.76
CA LYS A 337 33.28 -11.26 -32.15
C LYS A 337 33.64 -10.16 -33.11
N GLU A 338 33.23 -8.90 -32.81
CA GLU A 338 33.60 -7.74 -33.62
C GLU A 338 35.08 -7.40 -33.44
N THR A 339 35.60 -7.45 -32.23
CA THR A 339 37.04 -7.20 -31.97
C THR A 339 37.95 -8.23 -32.67
N LEU A 340 37.52 -9.50 -32.70
CA LEU A 340 38.23 -10.54 -33.44
C LEU A 340 38.18 -10.30 -34.97
N ILE A 341 37.04 -9.90 -35.51
CA ILE A 341 36.92 -9.56 -36.95
C ILE A 341 37.80 -8.38 -37.26
N PHE A 342 37.78 -7.30 -36.49
CA PHE A 342 38.65 -6.12 -36.72
C PHE A 342 40.12 -6.41 -36.49
N SER A 343 40.51 -7.35 -35.64
CA SER A 343 41.94 -7.73 -35.45
C SER A 343 42.44 -8.68 -36.48
N LEU A 344 41.61 -9.55 -37.07
CA LEU A 344 42.00 -10.55 -38.08
C LEU A 344 42.02 -9.97 -39.52
N THR A 345 41.21 -8.94 -39.81
CA THR A 345 41.13 -8.33 -41.13
C THR A 345 42.47 -7.72 -41.60
N PRO A 346 43.27 -6.96 -40.81
CA PRO A 346 44.55 -6.46 -41.25
C PRO A 346 45.57 -7.59 -41.49
N PHE A 347 45.55 -8.65 -40.68
CA PHE A 347 46.44 -9.78 -40.90
C PHE A 347 46.10 -10.56 -42.18
N ALA A 348 44.82 -10.74 -42.47
CA ALA A 348 44.39 -11.36 -43.73
C ALA A 348 44.77 -10.47 -44.94
N PHE A 349 44.63 -9.18 -44.82
CA PHE A 349 45.01 -8.25 -45.89
C PHE A 349 46.54 -8.22 -46.15
N VAL A 350 47.34 -8.20 -45.07
CA VAL A 350 48.83 -8.27 -45.17
C VAL A 350 49.27 -9.61 -45.76
N SER A 351 48.67 -10.71 -45.37
CA SER A 351 49.02 -12.04 -45.92
C SER A 351 48.68 -12.15 -47.41
N LEU A 352 47.55 -11.60 -47.83
CA LEU A 352 47.14 -11.56 -49.23
C LEU A 352 48.09 -10.71 -50.09
N LEU A 353 48.54 -9.58 -49.53
CA LEU A 353 49.50 -8.66 -50.18
C LEU A 353 50.89 -9.33 -50.36
N VAL A 354 51.35 -10.07 -49.33
CA VAL A 354 52.60 -10.81 -49.39
C VAL A 354 52.52 -11.90 -50.44
N LEU A 355 51.41 -12.62 -50.53
CA LEU A 355 51.17 -13.65 -51.56
C LEU A 355 51.15 -13.03 -52.97
N LEU A 356 50.52 -11.91 -53.19
CA LEU A 356 50.50 -11.20 -54.44
C LEU A 356 51.89 -10.76 -54.86
N ILE A 357 52.69 -10.20 -53.95
CA ILE A 357 54.07 -9.80 -54.19
C ILE A 357 54.92 -11.03 -54.57
N ALA A 358 54.78 -12.14 -53.84
CA ALA A 358 55.48 -13.39 -54.12
C ALA A 358 55.13 -13.93 -55.52
N CYS A 359 53.86 -13.90 -55.91
CA CYS A 359 53.37 -14.29 -57.22
C CYS A 359 53.95 -13.39 -58.33
N LEU A 360 53.99 -12.07 -58.12
CA LEU A 360 54.57 -11.12 -59.07
C LEU A 360 56.08 -11.33 -59.24
N LEU A 361 56.79 -11.57 -58.13
CA LEU A 361 58.22 -11.85 -58.18
C LEU A 361 58.51 -13.17 -58.91
N SER A 362 57.75 -14.20 -58.64
CA SER A 362 57.85 -15.50 -59.33
C SER A 362 57.55 -15.38 -60.83
N TYR A 363 56.53 -14.57 -61.19
CA TYR A 363 56.23 -14.30 -62.61
C TYR A 363 57.35 -13.54 -63.30
N LYS A 364 57.90 -12.52 -62.62
CA LYS A 364 59.05 -11.74 -63.15
C LYS A 364 60.30 -12.64 -63.33
N GLN A 365 60.57 -13.52 -62.40
CA GLN A 365 61.70 -14.50 -62.47
C GLN A 365 61.53 -15.49 -63.60
N LYS A 366 60.28 -16.02 -63.82
CA LYS A 366 60.00 -16.90 -64.98
C LYS A 366 60.15 -16.15 -66.29
N ASN A 367 59.77 -14.87 -66.38
CA ASN A 367 59.97 -14.11 -67.62
C ASN A 367 61.45 -13.78 -67.84
N LEU A 368 62.23 -13.49 -66.81
CA LEU A 368 63.65 -13.25 -66.89
C LEU A 368 64.37 -14.55 -67.38
N LEU A 369 64.02 -15.70 -66.84
CA LEU A 369 64.54 -16.97 -67.29
C LEU A 369 64.18 -17.28 -68.79
N LYS A 370 62.94 -16.96 -69.19
CA LYS A 370 62.57 -17.09 -70.60
C LYS A 370 63.38 -16.21 -71.52
N THR A 371 63.68 -14.99 -71.11
CA THR A 371 64.47 -14.04 -71.87
C THR A 371 65.92 -14.48 -71.95
N ILE A 372 66.51 -15.00 -70.88
CA ILE A 372 67.86 -15.55 -70.86
C ILE A 372 67.98 -16.83 -71.81
N PHE A 373 67.00 -17.75 -71.73
CA PHE A 373 67.00 -18.88 -72.66
C PHE A 373 66.74 -18.53 -74.13
N HIS A 374 66.02 -17.36 -74.37
CA HIS A 374 65.86 -16.91 -75.75
C HIS A 374 67.13 -16.26 -76.27
N THR A 375 67.92 -15.54 -75.47
CA THR A 375 69.18 -14.96 -75.84
C THR A 375 70.32 -16.00 -76.03
N GLU A 376 70.34 -17.12 -75.22
CA GLU A 376 71.21 -18.23 -75.44
C GLU A 376 70.90 -18.96 -76.76
N LYS A 377 69.63 -19.14 -77.15
CA LYS A 377 69.23 -19.73 -78.41
C LYS A 377 69.67 -18.85 -79.65
N GLU A 378 69.64 -17.58 -79.58
CA GLU A 378 70.11 -16.68 -80.63
C GLU A 378 71.66 -16.63 -80.66
N GLY A 379 72.37 -16.80 -79.54
CA GLY A 379 73.78 -16.87 -79.48
C GLY A 379 74.35 -18.12 -80.10
N PHE A 380 73.70 -19.30 -80.04
CA PHE A 380 74.13 -20.53 -80.69
C PHE A 380 73.83 -20.58 -82.19
N SER A 381 72.87 -19.82 -82.71
CA SER A 381 72.53 -19.76 -84.13
C SER A 381 73.52 -18.98 -84.95
N ASN A 382 74.30 -18.10 -84.35
CA ASN A 382 75.29 -17.21 -85.06
C ASN A 382 76.72 -17.78 -85.08
N GLN A 383 77.00 -18.95 -84.51
CA GLN A 383 78.31 -19.64 -84.57
C GLN A 383 78.42 -20.72 -85.66
N GLU A 384 77.38 -21.04 -86.43
CA GLU A 384 77.41 -22.02 -87.50
C GLU A 384 77.46 -21.43 -88.92
N ILE A 385 77.73 -20.13 -89.06
CA ILE A 385 77.93 -19.50 -90.39
C ILE A 385 79.26 -18.76 -90.49
N HIS A 386 80.37 -19.37 -90.12
CA HIS A 386 81.70 -19.03 -90.55
C HIS A 386 82.69 -20.12 -90.14
N GLY A 387 82.93 -21.10 -91.07
CA GLY A 387 83.92 -22.11 -91.03
C GLY A 387 83.76 -23.10 -92.11
#